data_4fdd5a215809805d686c8e8d805cb26b
#
_entry.id   4fdd5a215809805d686c8e8d805cb26b
#
_cell.length_a   1.000
_cell.length_b   1.000
_cell.length_c   1.000
_cell.angle_alpha   90.00
_cell.angle_beta   90.00
_cell.angle_gamma   90.00
#
_symmetry.space_group_name_H-M   'P 1'
#
loop_
_entity.id
_entity.type
_entity.pdbx_description
1 polymer ?
#
loop_
_entity_poly.entity_id
_entity_poly.type
_entity_poly.pdbx_seq_one_letter_code
_entity_poly.pdbx_strand_id
1 'polypeptide(L)'
;FDGSLLSFEENIKETKKIASICHQFGMGIEGELGHVGIAANGDEKDESIYTDPLDAERFAKETGVDCLAIAVGTAHGEYPKGLIPHINFQRIREVKEATNNMPIALHGGSGSGDENILKAVEAGINKVNMVTDVLVSMREYTRKRLEENPKIGYINLMMEVEENVKSFIERWIDLTGSCGKAALFKPVDRVGLLTPKCAIGLGE
;
A
#
# COMPACT_ATOMS: atom_id res chain seq x y z
N PHE A 1 -2.11 1.99 10.90
CA PHE A 1 -1.72 3.12 11.75
C PHE A 1 -0.32 3.58 11.37
N ASP A 2 -0.15 4.86 11.08
CA ASP A 2 1.15 5.47 10.81
C ASP A 2 1.61 6.28 12.03
N GLY A 3 2.64 5.80 12.69
CA GLY A 3 3.35 6.47 13.79
C GLY A 3 4.80 6.83 13.43
N SER A 4 5.16 6.81 12.13
CA SER A 4 6.54 6.97 11.66
C SER A 4 7.18 8.32 11.99
N LEU A 5 6.37 9.34 12.28
CA LEU A 5 6.84 10.65 12.75
C LEU A 5 7.06 10.73 14.28
N LEU A 6 6.65 9.72 15.03
CA LEU A 6 6.91 9.63 16.46
C LEU A 6 8.32 9.08 16.71
N SER A 7 8.79 9.21 17.96
CA SER A 7 9.97 8.44 18.36
C SER A 7 9.67 6.94 18.29
N PHE A 8 10.70 6.12 18.12
CA PHE A 8 10.53 4.66 18.01
C PHE A 8 9.72 4.06 19.17
N GLU A 9 10.02 4.48 20.39
CA GLU A 9 9.31 4.01 21.59
C GLU A 9 7.86 4.48 21.64
N GLU A 10 7.58 5.69 21.23
CA GLU A 10 6.22 6.23 21.15
C GLU A 10 5.43 5.53 20.04
N ASN A 11 6.05 5.29 18.88
CA ASN A 11 5.43 4.54 17.78
C ASN A 11 5.03 3.13 18.25
N ILE A 12 5.94 2.39 18.90
CA ILE A 12 5.61 1.07 19.49
C ILE A 12 4.43 1.19 20.45
N LYS A 13 4.48 2.14 21.36
CA LYS A 13 3.45 2.31 22.38
C LYS A 13 2.06 2.59 21.79
N GLU A 14 1.98 3.52 20.86
CA GLU A 14 0.69 3.91 20.27
C GLU A 14 0.20 2.83 19.27
N THR A 15 1.08 2.28 18.44
CA THR A 15 0.72 1.18 17.54
C THR A 15 0.19 -0.04 18.30
N LYS A 16 0.83 -0.41 19.40
CA LYS A 16 0.36 -1.51 20.26
C LYS A 16 -1.05 -1.31 20.78
N LYS A 17 -1.39 -0.09 21.21
CA LYS A 17 -2.75 0.24 21.67
C LYS A 17 -3.77 0.03 20.56
N ILE A 18 -3.47 0.56 19.37
CA ILE A 18 -4.37 0.43 18.20
C ILE A 18 -4.48 -1.03 17.78
N ALA A 19 -3.37 -1.78 17.76
CA ALA A 19 -3.36 -3.21 17.45
C ALA A 19 -4.28 -3.98 18.42
N SER A 20 -4.18 -3.70 19.71
CA SER A 20 -5.05 -4.33 20.71
C SER A 20 -6.54 -4.04 20.47
N ILE A 21 -6.88 -2.83 20.07
CA ILE A 21 -8.26 -2.46 19.72
C ILE A 21 -8.71 -3.20 18.46
N CYS A 22 -7.92 -3.15 17.39
CA CYS A 22 -8.24 -3.82 16.13
C CYS A 22 -8.49 -5.31 16.32
N HIS A 23 -7.62 -5.99 17.07
CA HIS A 23 -7.73 -7.42 17.33
C HIS A 23 -8.97 -7.79 18.14
N GLN A 24 -9.42 -6.94 19.08
CA GLN A 24 -10.68 -7.17 19.81
C GLN A 24 -11.89 -7.18 18.87
N PHE A 25 -11.82 -6.46 17.74
CA PHE A 25 -12.85 -6.46 16.70
C PHE A 25 -12.57 -7.45 15.56
N GLY A 26 -11.57 -8.31 15.70
CA GLY A 26 -11.19 -9.26 14.65
C GLY A 26 -10.62 -8.60 13.38
N MET A 27 -10.14 -7.36 13.48
CA MET A 27 -9.50 -6.63 12.38
C MET A 27 -7.99 -6.80 12.44
N GLY A 28 -7.35 -6.93 11.27
CA GLY A 28 -5.90 -6.81 11.14
C GLY A 28 -5.46 -5.34 11.17
N ILE A 29 -4.18 -5.14 11.48
CA ILE A 29 -3.56 -3.82 11.51
C ILE A 29 -2.23 -3.82 10.78
N GLU A 30 -2.01 -2.80 9.98
CA GLU A 30 -0.71 -2.43 9.42
C GLU A 30 -0.10 -1.32 10.26
N GLY A 31 1.16 -1.50 10.67
CA GLY A 31 1.97 -0.45 11.31
C GLY A 31 3.01 0.06 10.33
N GLU A 32 3.48 1.29 10.52
CA GLU A 32 4.54 1.89 9.72
C GLU A 32 5.79 2.14 10.56
N LEU A 33 6.95 1.68 10.06
CA LEU A 33 8.26 1.88 10.67
C LEU A 33 9.28 2.35 9.64
N GLY A 34 9.96 3.44 9.97
CA GLY A 34 10.72 4.22 9.00
C GLY A 34 9.78 5.19 8.26
N HIS A 35 10.26 6.39 8.03
CA HIS A 35 9.45 7.42 7.40
C HIS A 35 9.49 7.28 5.87
N VAL A 36 8.34 7.08 5.25
CA VAL A 36 8.20 7.18 3.80
C VAL A 36 8.00 8.66 3.44
N GLY A 37 9.06 9.28 2.95
CA GLY A 37 9.10 10.71 2.67
C GLY A 37 8.23 11.16 1.49
N ILE A 38 8.50 12.37 0.99
CA ILE A 38 7.80 12.98 -0.15
C ILE A 38 8.77 13.08 -1.32
N ALA A 39 8.44 12.50 -2.47
CA ALA A 39 9.28 12.46 -3.67
C ALA A 39 9.71 13.85 -4.17
N ALA A 40 8.83 14.84 -4.08
CA ALA A 40 9.14 16.21 -4.47
C ALA A 40 10.25 16.87 -3.60
N ASN A 41 10.51 16.34 -2.40
CA ASN A 41 11.56 16.81 -1.50
C ASN A 41 12.90 16.10 -1.72
N GLY A 42 12.94 15.03 -2.52
CA GLY A 42 14.11 14.19 -2.72
C GLY A 42 14.39 13.21 -1.57
N ASP A 43 13.38 12.95 -0.74
CA ASP A 43 13.49 12.09 0.46
C ASP A 43 13.83 10.63 0.10
N GLU A 44 13.54 10.19 -1.14
CA GLU A 44 13.91 8.86 -1.64
C GLU A 44 15.42 8.58 -1.67
N LYS A 45 16.25 9.62 -1.51
CA LYS A 45 17.71 9.52 -1.48
C LYS A 45 18.29 9.44 -0.08
N ASP A 46 17.49 9.66 0.93
CA ASP A 46 17.91 9.64 2.32
C ASP A 46 17.85 8.22 2.90
N GLU A 47 18.96 7.49 2.80
CA GLU A 47 19.05 6.14 3.36
C GLU A 47 18.99 6.09 4.89
N SER A 48 19.11 7.24 5.57
CA SER A 48 19.01 7.29 7.04
C SER A 48 17.60 7.02 7.54
N ILE A 49 16.60 7.19 6.66
CA ILE A 49 15.19 6.90 6.99
C ILE A 49 14.81 5.43 6.75
N TYR A 50 15.68 4.62 6.18
CA TYR A 50 15.37 3.22 5.87
C TYR A 50 15.16 2.42 7.16
N THR A 51 14.17 1.55 7.12
CA THR A 51 13.83 0.68 8.25
C THR A 51 14.98 -0.26 8.59
N ASP A 52 15.45 -0.21 9.83
CA ASP A 52 16.46 -1.15 10.33
C ASP A 52 15.82 -2.52 10.62
N PRO A 53 16.45 -3.64 10.22
CA PRO A 53 15.88 -4.98 10.43
C PRO A 53 15.68 -5.36 11.89
N LEU A 54 16.57 -4.95 12.81
CA LEU A 54 16.45 -5.24 14.23
C LEU A 54 15.33 -4.41 14.87
N ASP A 55 15.18 -3.16 14.43
CA ASP A 55 14.06 -2.32 14.84
C ASP A 55 12.73 -2.88 14.31
N ALA A 56 12.72 -3.42 13.09
CA ALA A 56 11.54 -4.08 12.50
C ALA A 56 11.14 -5.34 13.30
N GLU A 57 12.10 -6.19 13.68
CA GLU A 57 11.85 -7.36 14.52
C GLU A 57 11.24 -6.95 15.86
N ARG A 58 11.86 -5.98 16.54
CA ARG A 58 11.40 -5.49 17.83
C ARG A 58 10.00 -4.87 17.73
N PHE A 59 9.80 -3.99 16.73
CA PHE A 59 8.52 -3.34 16.49
C PHE A 59 7.40 -4.36 16.27
N ALA A 60 7.60 -5.31 15.35
CA ALA A 60 6.62 -6.35 15.07
C ALA A 60 6.26 -7.17 16.32
N LYS A 61 7.27 -7.56 17.10
CA LYS A 61 7.11 -8.36 18.32
C LYS A 61 6.39 -7.61 19.43
N GLU A 62 6.70 -6.34 19.64
CA GLU A 62 6.15 -5.55 20.74
C GLU A 62 4.77 -4.99 20.42
N THR A 63 4.49 -4.66 19.18
CA THR A 63 3.20 -4.08 18.77
C THR A 63 2.15 -5.12 18.44
N GLY A 64 2.58 -6.27 17.89
CA GLY A 64 1.69 -7.32 17.42
C GLY A 64 0.93 -6.96 16.13
N VAL A 65 1.49 -6.08 15.27
CA VAL A 65 0.90 -5.76 13.96
C VAL A 65 0.86 -6.99 13.05
N ASP A 66 -0.09 -7.04 12.14
CA ASP A 66 -0.27 -8.14 11.19
C ASP A 66 0.47 -7.91 9.87
N CYS A 67 0.82 -6.66 9.59
CA CYS A 67 1.58 -6.22 8.41
C CYS A 67 2.46 -5.04 8.79
N LEU A 68 3.63 -4.95 8.19
CA LEU A 68 4.58 -3.86 8.44
C LEU A 68 4.87 -3.08 7.15
N ALA A 69 4.54 -1.80 7.14
CA ALA A 69 5.02 -0.89 6.11
C ALA A 69 6.42 -0.41 6.46
N ILE A 70 7.33 -0.47 5.48
CA ILE A 70 8.76 -0.17 5.66
C ILE A 70 9.25 0.89 4.69
N ALA A 71 10.22 1.68 5.12
CA ALA A 71 10.94 2.62 4.29
C ALA A 71 12.17 1.94 3.67
N VAL A 72 12.24 1.91 2.34
CA VAL A 72 13.29 1.23 1.58
C VAL A 72 13.73 2.01 0.32
N GLY A 73 13.43 3.32 0.27
CA GLY A 73 13.83 4.20 -0.83
C GLY A 73 12.71 4.64 -1.76
N THR A 74 11.46 4.30 -1.45
CA THR A 74 10.28 4.90 -2.09
C THR A 74 9.81 6.12 -1.31
N ALA A 75 9.10 7.02 -1.98
CA ALA A 75 8.50 8.19 -1.38
C ALA A 75 7.09 8.45 -1.95
N HIS A 76 6.26 9.15 -1.19
CA HIS A 76 4.91 9.49 -1.62
C HIS A 76 4.89 10.63 -2.64
N GLY A 77 3.95 10.59 -3.57
CA GLY A 77 3.71 11.65 -4.54
C GLY A 77 4.26 11.34 -5.94
N GLU A 78 4.31 12.39 -6.76
CA GLU A 78 4.79 12.30 -8.15
C GLU A 78 6.29 12.60 -8.18
N TYR A 79 7.09 11.66 -8.67
CA TYR A 79 8.53 11.87 -8.84
C TYR A 79 8.81 12.91 -9.93
N PRO A 80 9.90 13.68 -9.83
CA PRO A 80 10.37 14.51 -10.93
C PRO A 80 10.52 13.71 -12.21
N LYS A 81 10.19 14.34 -13.35
CA LYS A 81 10.20 13.65 -14.66
C LYS A 81 11.56 12.96 -14.93
N GLY A 82 11.49 11.67 -15.19
CA GLY A 82 12.66 10.84 -15.50
C GLY A 82 13.42 10.32 -14.28
N LEU A 83 12.98 10.64 -13.07
CA LEU A 83 13.52 10.05 -11.86
C LEU A 83 12.75 8.76 -11.53
N ILE A 84 13.49 7.69 -11.30
CA ILE A 84 12.99 6.42 -10.77
C ILE A 84 13.67 6.20 -9.42
N PRO A 85 12.94 5.95 -8.34
CA PRO A 85 13.54 5.76 -7.02
C PRO A 85 14.43 4.51 -6.98
N HIS A 86 15.45 4.57 -6.16
CA HIS A 86 16.30 3.42 -5.87
C HIS A 86 15.71 2.65 -4.69
N ILE A 87 15.17 1.46 -4.96
CA ILE A 87 14.63 0.59 -3.90
C ILE A 87 15.72 -0.35 -3.41
N ASN A 88 15.93 -0.38 -2.10
CA ASN A 88 16.87 -1.29 -1.46
C ASN A 88 16.23 -2.68 -1.27
N PHE A 89 16.33 -3.54 -2.29
CA PHE A 89 15.77 -4.89 -2.27
C PHE A 89 16.43 -5.80 -1.23
N GLN A 90 17.70 -5.55 -0.91
CA GLN A 90 18.38 -6.30 0.12
C GLN A 90 17.79 -6.01 1.50
N ARG A 91 17.47 -4.74 1.79
CA ARG A 91 16.80 -4.34 3.02
C ARG A 91 15.43 -4.99 3.16
N ILE A 92 14.68 -5.14 2.07
CA ILE A 92 13.38 -5.86 2.09
C ILE A 92 13.60 -7.31 2.56
N ARG A 93 14.61 -8.02 2.02
CA ARG A 93 14.92 -9.40 2.42
C ARG A 93 15.35 -9.50 3.88
N GLU A 94 16.21 -8.59 4.33
CA GLU A 94 16.68 -8.53 5.71
C GLU A 94 15.55 -8.32 6.71
N VAL A 95 14.66 -7.37 6.43
CA VAL A 95 13.46 -7.14 7.26
C VAL A 95 12.52 -8.34 7.21
N LYS A 96 12.33 -8.95 6.04
CA LYS A 96 11.52 -10.15 5.88
C LYS A 96 12.02 -11.31 6.73
N GLU A 97 13.33 -11.52 6.75
CA GLU A 97 13.99 -12.54 7.58
C GLU A 97 13.85 -12.21 9.07
N ALA A 98 14.20 -10.98 9.48
CA ALA A 98 14.15 -10.53 10.87
C ALA A 98 12.74 -10.62 11.47
N THR A 99 11.71 -10.35 10.68
CA THR A 99 10.30 -10.40 11.11
C THR A 99 9.64 -11.78 10.94
N ASN A 100 10.43 -12.82 10.72
CA ASN A 100 9.94 -14.19 10.52
C ASN A 100 8.86 -14.31 9.42
N ASN A 101 9.13 -13.71 8.26
CA ASN A 101 8.25 -13.67 7.09
C ASN A 101 6.90 -12.94 7.29
N MET A 102 6.82 -12.00 8.22
CA MET A 102 5.65 -11.13 8.35
C MET A 102 5.27 -10.49 6.99
N PRO A 103 3.98 -10.29 6.71
CA PRO A 103 3.57 -9.50 5.56
C PRO A 103 4.18 -8.09 5.58
N ILE A 104 4.76 -7.66 4.44
CA ILE A 104 5.39 -6.34 4.29
C ILE A 104 4.65 -5.54 3.23
N ALA A 105 4.38 -4.27 3.53
CA ALA A 105 3.82 -3.29 2.62
C ALA A 105 4.90 -2.33 2.10
N LEU A 106 4.84 -2.04 0.80
CA LEU A 106 5.60 -0.99 0.14
C LEU A 106 4.67 0.22 -0.06
N HIS A 107 4.94 1.31 0.66
CA HIS A 107 4.31 2.59 0.42
C HIS A 107 5.07 3.36 -0.67
N GLY A 108 4.45 4.36 -1.30
CA GLY A 108 5.09 5.14 -2.36
C GLY A 108 5.43 4.33 -3.62
N GLY A 109 4.68 3.28 -3.94
CA GLY A 109 4.93 2.43 -5.12
C GLY A 109 4.70 3.11 -6.46
N SER A 110 3.92 4.20 -6.51
CA SER A 110 3.69 5.00 -7.72
C SER A 110 4.99 5.55 -8.29
N GLY A 111 5.16 5.52 -9.62
CA GLY A 111 6.35 6.05 -10.29
C GLY A 111 7.63 5.21 -10.12
N SER A 112 7.57 4.10 -9.38
CA SER A 112 8.75 3.24 -9.16
C SER A 112 9.18 2.44 -10.39
N GLY A 113 8.30 2.32 -11.38
CA GLY A 113 8.54 1.52 -12.58
C GLY A 113 8.30 0.02 -12.38
N ASP A 114 7.87 -0.64 -13.44
CA ASP A 114 7.45 -2.05 -13.42
C ASP A 114 8.54 -3.00 -12.91
N GLU A 115 9.78 -2.79 -13.36
CA GLU A 115 10.92 -3.63 -12.97
C GLU A 115 11.22 -3.55 -11.46
N ASN A 116 11.16 -2.35 -10.89
CA ASN A 116 11.36 -2.16 -9.45
C ASN A 116 10.25 -2.81 -8.63
N ILE A 117 9.00 -2.71 -9.09
CA ILE A 117 7.87 -3.35 -8.41
C ILE A 117 7.99 -4.88 -8.45
N LEU A 118 8.34 -5.45 -9.63
CA LEU A 118 8.59 -6.90 -9.74
C LEU A 118 9.68 -7.35 -8.79
N LYS A 119 10.83 -6.67 -8.77
CA LYS A 119 11.95 -6.99 -7.88
C LYS A 119 11.59 -6.82 -6.39
N ALA A 120 10.76 -5.84 -6.05
CA ALA A 120 10.28 -5.66 -4.68
C ALA A 120 9.37 -6.82 -4.25
N VAL A 121 8.46 -7.28 -5.11
CA VAL A 121 7.63 -8.47 -4.86
C VAL A 121 8.51 -9.72 -4.71
N GLU A 122 9.49 -9.93 -5.58
CA GLU A 122 10.45 -11.03 -5.49
C GLU A 122 11.30 -10.97 -4.22
N ALA A 123 11.60 -9.76 -3.73
CA ALA A 123 12.33 -9.56 -2.48
C ALA A 123 11.48 -9.82 -1.22
N GLY A 124 10.15 -9.89 -1.34
CA GLY A 124 9.25 -10.25 -0.25
C GLY A 124 8.13 -9.24 0.08
N ILE A 125 7.93 -8.22 -0.73
CA ILE A 125 6.77 -7.32 -0.56
C ILE A 125 5.47 -8.08 -0.86
N ASN A 126 4.48 -7.93 0.00
CA ASN A 126 3.18 -8.58 -0.08
C ASN A 126 2.05 -7.62 -0.46
N LYS A 127 2.22 -6.33 -0.22
CA LYS A 127 1.24 -5.27 -0.51
C LYS A 127 1.96 -4.06 -1.09
N VAL A 128 1.44 -3.50 -2.16
CA VAL A 128 1.97 -2.27 -2.78
C VAL A 128 0.89 -1.20 -2.78
N ASN A 129 1.22 -0.01 -2.27
CA ASN A 129 0.35 1.16 -2.33
C ASN A 129 0.72 2.03 -3.54
N MET A 130 -0.28 2.36 -4.37
CA MET A 130 -0.07 3.12 -5.60
C MET A 130 -1.25 4.07 -5.89
N VAL A 131 -1.35 5.15 -5.15
CA VAL A 131 -2.44 6.12 -5.32
C VAL A 131 -2.13 7.13 -6.43
N THR A 132 -0.91 7.67 -6.44
CA THR A 132 -0.53 8.76 -7.35
C THR A 132 -0.67 8.36 -8.82
N ASP A 133 -0.23 7.17 -9.22
CA ASP A 133 -0.33 6.69 -10.61
C ASP A 133 -1.79 6.54 -11.06
N VAL A 134 -2.69 6.11 -10.16
CA VAL A 134 -4.13 6.04 -10.43
C VAL A 134 -4.68 7.44 -10.69
N LEU A 135 -4.37 8.41 -9.82
CA LEU A 135 -4.84 9.79 -9.97
C LEU A 135 -4.29 10.45 -11.23
N VAL A 136 -3.03 10.21 -11.56
CA VAL A 136 -2.40 10.70 -12.80
C VAL A 136 -3.10 10.08 -14.02
N SER A 137 -3.34 8.77 -14.02
CA SER A 137 -4.06 8.08 -15.10
C SER A 137 -5.45 8.69 -15.31
N MET A 138 -6.20 8.92 -14.23
CA MET A 138 -7.53 9.55 -14.28
C MET A 138 -7.45 10.97 -14.86
N ARG A 139 -6.49 11.77 -14.38
CA ARG A 139 -6.29 13.16 -14.83
C ARG A 139 -5.97 13.21 -16.32
N GLU A 140 -5.01 12.41 -16.77
CA GLU A 140 -4.56 12.42 -18.17
C GLU A 140 -5.65 11.89 -19.11
N TYR A 141 -6.37 10.85 -18.71
CA TYR A 141 -7.50 10.34 -19.48
C TYR A 141 -8.62 11.38 -19.60
N THR A 142 -8.99 12.00 -18.48
CA THR A 142 -10.01 13.05 -18.46
C THR A 142 -9.64 14.22 -19.38
N ARG A 143 -8.40 14.70 -19.29
CA ARG A 143 -7.89 15.79 -20.15
C ARG A 143 -8.01 15.41 -21.62
N LYS A 144 -7.49 14.25 -22.01
CA LYS A 144 -7.55 13.76 -23.38
C LYS A 144 -8.99 13.68 -23.91
N ARG A 145 -9.92 13.14 -23.13
CA ARG A 145 -11.32 13.00 -23.54
C ARG A 145 -12.03 14.33 -23.70
N LEU A 146 -11.74 15.32 -22.86
CA LEU A 146 -12.26 16.67 -22.99
C LEU A 146 -11.70 17.41 -24.22
N GLU A 147 -10.42 17.18 -24.56
CA GLU A 147 -9.82 17.70 -25.79
C GLU A 147 -10.48 17.08 -27.05
N GLU A 148 -10.71 15.76 -27.07
CA GLU A 148 -11.34 15.05 -28.18
C GLU A 148 -12.86 15.35 -28.32
N ASN A 149 -13.56 15.50 -27.20
CA ASN A 149 -14.99 15.78 -27.15
C ASN A 149 -15.33 16.81 -26.06
N PRO A 150 -15.18 18.12 -26.32
CA PRO A 150 -15.45 19.16 -25.32
C PRO A 150 -16.89 19.21 -24.80
N LYS A 151 -17.82 18.52 -25.47
CA LYS A 151 -19.25 18.48 -25.10
C LYS A 151 -19.67 17.16 -24.47
N ILE A 152 -18.72 16.30 -24.10
CA ILE A 152 -19.03 15.02 -23.44
C ILE A 152 -19.81 15.27 -22.15
N GLY A 153 -20.90 14.55 -21.98
CA GLY A 153 -21.67 14.64 -20.72
C GLY A 153 -20.87 14.09 -19.55
N TYR A 154 -21.00 14.70 -18.36
CA TYR A 154 -20.23 14.35 -17.18
C TYR A 154 -20.33 12.84 -16.81
N ILE A 155 -21.54 12.28 -16.86
CA ILE A 155 -21.77 10.86 -16.54
C ILE A 155 -20.99 9.96 -17.50
N ASN A 156 -21.06 10.23 -18.81
CA ASN A 156 -20.34 9.44 -19.81
C ASN A 156 -18.82 9.56 -19.62
N LEU A 157 -18.32 10.76 -19.33
CA LEU A 157 -16.91 10.96 -19.03
C LEU A 157 -16.47 10.13 -17.83
N MET A 158 -17.23 10.13 -16.74
CA MET A 158 -16.90 9.37 -15.53
C MET A 158 -16.95 7.85 -15.77
N MET A 159 -17.90 7.34 -16.55
CA MET A 159 -17.92 5.92 -16.93
C MET A 159 -16.69 5.51 -17.74
N GLU A 160 -16.25 6.36 -18.67
CA GLU A 160 -15.03 6.09 -19.43
C GLU A 160 -13.77 6.18 -18.57
N VAL A 161 -13.70 7.12 -17.61
CA VAL A 161 -12.62 7.21 -16.63
C VAL A 161 -12.57 5.96 -15.74
N GLU A 162 -13.72 5.45 -15.30
CA GLU A 162 -13.81 4.20 -14.53
C GLU A 162 -13.21 3.01 -15.29
N GLU A 163 -13.59 2.82 -16.56
CA GLU A 163 -13.02 1.75 -17.40
C GLU A 163 -11.50 1.91 -17.62
N ASN A 164 -11.02 3.15 -17.75
CA ASN A 164 -9.58 3.41 -17.81
C ASN A 164 -8.87 3.01 -16.52
N VAL A 165 -9.42 3.37 -15.36
CA VAL A 165 -8.86 3.00 -14.05
C VAL A 165 -8.89 1.49 -13.86
N LYS A 166 -9.99 0.83 -14.23
CA LYS A 166 -10.09 -0.62 -14.17
C LYS A 166 -8.99 -1.31 -14.97
N SER A 167 -8.78 -0.92 -16.23
CA SER A 167 -7.72 -1.46 -17.07
C SER A 167 -6.33 -1.19 -16.47
N PHE A 168 -6.13 -0.03 -15.86
CA PHE A 168 -4.90 0.31 -15.16
C PHE A 168 -4.65 -0.61 -13.96
N ILE A 169 -5.65 -0.87 -13.13
CA ILE A 169 -5.55 -1.75 -11.96
C ILE A 169 -5.36 -3.22 -12.39
N GLU A 170 -6.04 -3.69 -13.45
CA GLU A 170 -5.87 -5.04 -14.00
C GLU A 170 -4.39 -5.27 -14.40
N ARG A 171 -3.75 -4.30 -15.05
CA ARG A 171 -2.32 -4.36 -15.36
C ARG A 171 -1.44 -4.50 -14.11
N TRP A 172 -1.77 -3.80 -13.03
CA TRP A 172 -1.04 -3.91 -11.77
C TRP A 172 -1.25 -5.25 -11.06
N ILE A 173 -2.46 -5.80 -11.14
CA ILE A 173 -2.77 -7.15 -10.65
C ILE A 173 -1.92 -8.20 -11.37
N ASP A 174 -1.78 -8.06 -12.69
CA ASP A 174 -0.92 -8.95 -13.49
C ASP A 174 0.55 -8.74 -13.15
N LEU A 175 1.03 -7.49 -13.11
CA LEU A 175 2.41 -7.12 -12.80
C LEU A 175 2.85 -7.69 -11.44
N THR A 176 2.03 -7.60 -10.41
CA THR A 176 2.33 -8.10 -9.07
C THR A 176 2.12 -9.61 -8.92
N GLY A 177 1.69 -10.29 -9.98
CA GLY A 177 1.40 -11.71 -9.96
C GLY A 177 0.20 -12.10 -9.10
N SER A 178 -0.74 -11.17 -8.87
CA SER A 178 -1.95 -11.39 -8.06
C SER A 178 -3.11 -11.99 -8.86
N CYS A 179 -3.01 -12.00 -10.20
CA CYS A 179 -4.04 -12.53 -11.09
C CYS A 179 -4.40 -13.99 -10.75
N GLY A 180 -5.67 -14.30 -10.67
CA GLY A 180 -6.20 -15.63 -10.38
C GLY A 180 -6.01 -16.12 -8.94
N LYS A 181 -5.38 -15.36 -8.05
CA LYS A 181 -5.10 -15.78 -6.66
C LYS A 181 -6.24 -15.51 -5.68
N ALA A 182 -7.26 -14.77 -6.05
CA ALA A 182 -8.40 -14.47 -5.16
C ALA A 182 -9.10 -15.76 -4.66
N ALA A 183 -9.15 -16.81 -5.47
CA ALA A 183 -9.73 -18.10 -5.08
C ALA A 183 -8.93 -18.83 -3.98
N LEU A 184 -7.67 -18.46 -3.78
CA LEU A 184 -6.82 -19.01 -2.70
C LEU A 184 -7.15 -18.35 -1.35
N PHE A 185 -7.84 -17.23 -1.37
CA PHE A 185 -8.27 -16.52 -0.18
C PHE A 185 -9.48 -17.24 0.41
N LYS A 186 -9.25 -18.02 1.44
CA LYS A 186 -10.36 -18.48 2.28
C LYS A 186 -10.77 -17.28 3.14
N PRO A 187 -12.01 -16.78 3.04
CA PRO A 187 -12.51 -15.83 4.01
C PRO A 187 -12.25 -16.43 5.39
N VAL A 188 -11.46 -15.77 6.21
CA VAL A 188 -11.41 -16.14 7.62
C VAL A 188 -12.83 -15.90 8.10
N ASP A 189 -13.50 -16.96 8.52
CA ASP A 189 -14.81 -16.85 9.16
C ASP A 189 -14.58 -16.13 10.50
N ARG A 190 -14.41 -14.82 10.39
CA ARG A 190 -14.20 -13.92 11.52
C ARG A 190 -15.56 -13.72 12.14
N VAL A 191 -16.08 -14.89 12.64
CA VAL A 191 -17.02 -14.97 13.73
C VAL A 191 -18.20 -14.02 13.66
N GLY A 192 -19.33 -14.54 13.83
CA GLY A 192 -20.55 -14.08 14.43
C GLY A 192 -20.73 -12.65 14.97
N LEU A 193 -19.72 -11.80 14.92
CA LEU A 193 -19.76 -10.36 15.19
C LEU A 193 -20.12 -9.54 13.92
N LEU A 194 -19.97 -10.08 12.73
CA LEU A 194 -20.23 -9.39 11.47
C LEU A 194 -21.22 -10.14 10.55
N THR A 195 -21.98 -11.08 11.06
CA THR A 195 -23.25 -11.36 10.41
C THR A 195 -24.16 -10.17 10.73
N PRO A 196 -24.47 -9.28 9.79
CA PRO A 196 -25.49 -8.29 10.05
C PRO A 196 -26.81 -9.04 10.24
N LYS A 197 -27.28 -9.14 11.46
CA LYS A 197 -28.70 -9.36 11.71
C LYS A 197 -29.52 -8.11 11.29
N CYS A 198 -29.00 -7.29 10.44
CA CYS A 198 -29.67 -6.27 9.65
C CYS A 198 -29.84 -6.79 8.23
N ALA A 199 -30.52 -7.91 8.05
CA ALA A 199 -31.36 -8.04 6.91
C ALA A 199 -32.43 -6.93 7.08
N ILE A 200 -32.17 -5.76 6.49
CA ILE A 200 -33.26 -4.82 6.20
C ILE A 200 -34.17 -5.64 5.31
N GLY A 201 -35.30 -6.09 5.87
CA GLY A 201 -36.38 -6.67 5.11
C GLY A 201 -36.81 -5.62 4.10
N LEU A 202 -36.39 -5.76 2.87
CA LEU A 202 -37.08 -5.23 1.72
C LEU A 202 -38.29 -6.16 1.62
N GLY A 203 -39.39 -5.70 2.24
CA GLY A 203 -40.70 -6.33 2.09
C GLY A 203 -41.07 -6.41 0.63
N GLU A 204 -41.77 -7.50 0.30
CA GLU A 204 -42.46 -7.79 -0.95
C GLU A 204 -43.31 -6.62 -1.47
#